data_3a8656b3b69d572c76d3b9fa1b2e7e15
#
_entry.id   3a8656b3b69d572c76d3b9fa1b2e7e15
#
_cell.length_a   1.000
_cell.length_b   1.000
_cell.length_c   1.000
_cell.angle_alpha   90.00
_cell.angle_beta   90.00
_cell.angle_gamma   90.00
#
_symmetry.space_group_name_H-M   'P 1'
#
loop_
_entity.id
_entity.type
_entity.pdbx_description
1 polymer ?
#
loop_
_entity_poly.entity_id
_entity_poly.type
_entity_poly.pdbx_seq_one_letter_code
_entity_poly.pdbx_strand_id
1 'polypeptide(L)'
;MSIEHDCSGHMLEFLKELPKCEHHVHIEGTLEPDLLFSLAKRNNIQLPETFPSTIEELSERYNNFADLQDFLDHYYIGMSVLLTEDDFFELAWAYFQKAHKDGLHHTETFFDPQGHVERGIPFDVVINGLKRASDKAEAELGISTKLIMCLLRHLPPKDCLDTIHTATPHFENGWIHEIISHLLV
;
A
#
# COMPACT_ATOMS: atom_id res chain seq x y z
N MET A 1 24.65 -31.39 31.48
CA MET A 1 24.66 -29.94 31.46
C MET A 1 24.41 -29.50 30.03
N SER A 2 23.13 -29.25 29.71
CA SER A 2 22.74 -28.75 28.40
C SER A 2 23.06 -27.23 28.40
N ILE A 3 24.00 -26.85 27.55
CA ILE A 3 24.24 -25.41 27.27
C ILE A 3 23.12 -25.02 26.28
N GLU A 4 22.01 -24.58 26.83
CA GLU A 4 21.07 -23.77 26.06
C GLU A 4 21.72 -22.40 25.87
N HIS A 5 22.43 -22.25 24.78
CA HIS A 5 22.84 -20.91 24.35
C HIS A 5 21.55 -20.15 24.04
N ASP A 6 21.28 -19.12 24.82
CA ASP A 6 20.26 -18.11 24.50
C ASP A 6 20.72 -17.32 23.26
N CYS A 7 20.52 -17.94 22.09
CA CYS A 7 20.81 -17.34 20.79
C CYS A 7 19.74 -16.29 20.40
N SER A 8 18.65 -16.19 21.15
CA SER A 8 17.49 -15.36 20.79
C SER A 8 17.83 -13.87 20.76
N GLY A 9 18.59 -13.37 21.74
CA GLY A 9 18.99 -11.97 21.81
C GLY A 9 19.93 -11.56 20.68
N HIS A 10 20.99 -12.31 20.46
CA HIS A 10 21.96 -12.02 19.39
C HIS A 10 21.36 -12.20 17.99
N MET A 11 20.48 -13.16 17.80
CA MET A 11 19.78 -13.35 16.53
C MET A 11 18.85 -12.19 16.23
N LEU A 12 18.13 -11.70 17.23
CA LEU A 12 17.24 -10.54 17.05
C LEU A 12 18.01 -9.27 16.70
N GLU A 13 19.14 -9.02 17.35
CA GLU A 13 20.04 -7.89 17.03
C GLU A 13 20.57 -8.01 15.60
N PHE A 14 21.07 -9.18 15.22
CA PHE A 14 21.52 -9.46 13.85
C PHE A 14 20.42 -9.20 12.82
N LEU A 15 19.19 -9.68 13.08
CA LEU A 15 18.05 -9.49 12.17
C LEU A 15 17.62 -8.02 12.07
N LYS A 16 17.79 -7.21 13.11
CA LYS A 16 17.53 -5.77 13.09
C LYS A 16 18.55 -5.00 12.24
N GLU A 17 19.81 -5.39 12.33
CA GLU A 17 20.90 -4.74 11.60
C GLU A 17 21.00 -5.19 10.14
N LEU A 18 20.41 -6.33 9.81
CA LEU A 18 20.43 -6.87 8.45
C LEU A 18 19.62 -5.95 7.52
N PRO A 19 20.22 -5.40 6.43
CA PRO A 19 19.48 -4.62 5.46
C PRO A 19 18.44 -5.49 4.76
N LYS A 20 17.22 -4.97 4.64
CA LYS A 20 16.08 -5.69 4.08
C LYS A 20 15.58 -5.03 2.80
N CYS A 21 15.03 -5.84 1.91
CA CYS A 21 14.32 -5.41 0.72
C CYS A 21 12.94 -6.06 0.68
N GLU A 22 11.94 -5.33 0.24
CA GLU A 22 10.59 -5.84 0.00
C GLU A 22 10.25 -5.65 -1.48
N HIS A 23 9.96 -6.76 -2.18
CA HIS A 23 9.75 -6.77 -3.63
C HIS A 23 8.30 -6.94 -4.03
N HIS A 24 7.36 -7.06 -3.09
CA HIS A 24 5.95 -7.26 -3.42
C HIS A 24 5.05 -6.80 -2.28
N VAL A 25 4.69 -5.55 -2.30
CA VAL A 25 3.70 -4.97 -1.39
C VAL A 25 2.73 -4.09 -2.16
N HIS A 26 1.43 -4.36 -2.07
CA HIS A 26 0.40 -3.46 -2.57
C HIS A 26 0.21 -2.33 -1.56
N ILE A 27 0.45 -1.10 -1.97
CA ILE A 27 0.46 0.04 -1.06
C ILE A 27 -0.89 0.25 -0.37
N GLU A 28 -1.99 0.01 -1.07
CA GLU A 28 -3.33 0.12 -0.53
C GLU A 28 -3.58 -0.89 0.61
N GLY A 29 -2.93 -2.06 0.53
CA GLY A 29 -3.00 -3.10 1.57
C GLY A 29 -2.22 -2.75 2.84
N THR A 30 -1.43 -1.69 2.82
CA THR A 30 -0.68 -1.22 4.01
C THR A 30 -1.46 -0.24 4.88
N LEU A 31 -2.71 0.05 4.51
CA LEU A 31 -3.57 1.00 5.23
C LEU A 31 -3.93 0.44 6.62
N GLU A 32 -3.26 0.94 7.63
CA GLU A 32 -3.48 0.56 9.03
C GLU A 32 -4.82 1.11 9.55
N PRO A 33 -5.48 0.44 10.51
CA PRO A 33 -6.80 0.81 11.00
C PRO A 33 -6.93 2.24 11.52
N ASP A 34 -5.94 2.74 12.25
CA ASP A 34 -5.94 4.10 12.81
C ASP A 34 -5.94 5.17 11.72
N LEU A 35 -5.13 4.99 10.68
CA LEU A 35 -5.11 5.88 9.52
C LEU A 35 -6.42 5.77 8.73
N LEU A 36 -6.95 4.56 8.51
CA LEU A 36 -8.21 4.34 7.80
C LEU A 36 -9.35 5.13 8.45
N PHE A 37 -9.56 5.00 9.77
CA PHE A 37 -10.63 5.72 10.47
C PHE A 37 -10.39 7.22 10.49
N SER A 38 -9.13 7.66 10.59
CA SER A 38 -8.76 9.08 10.50
C SER A 38 -9.14 9.68 9.14
N LEU A 39 -8.80 8.98 8.05
CA LEU A 39 -9.14 9.37 6.68
C LEU A 39 -10.64 9.34 6.43
N ALA A 40 -11.33 8.28 6.86
CA ALA A 40 -12.79 8.18 6.75
C ALA A 40 -13.49 9.39 7.39
N LYS A 41 -13.07 9.76 8.60
CA LYS A 41 -13.59 10.92 9.32
C LYS A 41 -13.26 12.23 8.60
N ARG A 42 -12.02 12.44 8.16
CA ARG A 42 -11.57 13.65 7.44
C ARG A 42 -12.34 13.85 6.14
N ASN A 43 -12.55 12.78 5.40
CA ASN A 43 -13.17 12.79 4.09
C ASN A 43 -14.69 12.61 4.13
N ASN A 44 -15.30 12.55 5.34
CA ASN A 44 -16.72 12.31 5.56
C ASN A 44 -17.25 11.04 4.86
N ILE A 45 -16.43 9.99 4.80
CA ILE A 45 -16.81 8.69 4.27
C ILE A 45 -17.54 7.91 5.35
N GLN A 46 -18.77 7.50 5.05
CA GLN A 46 -19.52 6.58 5.88
C GLN A 46 -19.18 5.14 5.48
N LEU A 47 -18.45 4.46 6.36
CA LEU A 47 -18.18 3.05 6.19
C LEU A 47 -19.47 2.23 6.35
N PRO A 48 -19.63 1.09 5.64
CA PRO A 48 -20.79 0.23 5.78
C PRO A 48 -21.01 -0.23 7.23
N GLU A 49 -22.26 -0.42 7.66
CA GLU A 49 -22.59 -0.92 9.00
C GLU A 49 -21.99 -2.31 9.29
N THR A 50 -21.71 -3.08 8.23
CA THR A 50 -21.06 -4.40 8.32
C THR A 50 -19.55 -4.31 8.49
N PHE A 51 -18.94 -3.14 8.29
CA PHE A 51 -17.52 -2.93 8.46
C PHE A 51 -17.21 -2.69 9.95
N PRO A 52 -16.06 -3.18 10.47
CA PRO A 52 -15.65 -2.91 11.84
C PRO A 52 -15.71 -1.43 12.20
N SER A 53 -16.15 -1.12 13.40
CA SER A 53 -16.40 0.25 13.85
C SER A 53 -15.27 0.83 14.71
N THR A 54 -14.35 -0.02 15.16
CA THR A 54 -13.22 0.36 16.01
C THR A 54 -11.89 -0.16 15.43
N ILE A 55 -10.78 0.43 15.90
CA ILE A 55 -9.43 0.00 15.53
C ILE A 55 -9.20 -1.46 15.95
N GLU A 56 -9.65 -1.81 17.13
CA GLU A 56 -9.50 -3.15 17.72
C GLU A 56 -10.26 -4.20 16.90
N GLU A 57 -11.52 -3.92 16.57
CA GLU A 57 -12.34 -4.81 15.74
C GLU A 57 -11.75 -5.01 14.35
N LEU A 58 -11.26 -3.92 13.72
CA LEU A 58 -10.64 -4.01 12.39
C LEU A 58 -9.31 -4.77 12.44
N SER A 59 -8.51 -4.57 13.49
CA SER A 59 -7.26 -5.29 13.70
C SER A 59 -7.50 -6.79 13.93
N GLU A 60 -8.54 -7.15 14.66
CA GLU A 60 -8.96 -8.54 14.84
C GLU A 60 -9.46 -9.13 13.52
N ARG A 61 -10.23 -8.35 12.75
CA ARG A 61 -10.73 -8.76 11.44
C ARG A 61 -9.60 -9.07 10.45
N TYR A 62 -8.54 -8.29 10.43
CA TYR A 62 -7.38 -8.51 9.57
C TYR A 62 -6.64 -9.84 9.84
N ASN A 63 -6.83 -10.41 11.00
CA ASN A 63 -6.29 -11.73 11.35
C ASN A 63 -7.27 -12.88 11.06
N ASN A 64 -8.52 -12.60 10.66
CA ASN A 64 -9.61 -13.57 10.62
C ASN A 64 -10.49 -13.43 9.37
N PHE A 65 -9.92 -13.41 8.18
CA PHE A 65 -10.67 -13.47 6.93
C PHE A 65 -11.13 -14.92 6.66
N ALA A 66 -12.37 -15.07 6.20
CA ALA A 66 -12.93 -16.39 5.88
C ALA A 66 -12.34 -16.97 4.60
N ASP A 67 -12.13 -16.12 3.61
CA ASP A 67 -11.57 -16.45 2.30
C ASP A 67 -11.04 -15.20 1.59
N LEU A 68 -10.55 -15.36 0.37
CA LEU A 68 -10.01 -14.28 -0.43
C LEU A 68 -11.05 -13.19 -0.75
N GLN A 69 -12.29 -13.58 -1.03
CA GLN A 69 -13.34 -12.59 -1.37
C GLN A 69 -13.66 -11.71 -0.16
N ASP A 70 -13.75 -12.29 1.01
CA ASP A 70 -13.97 -11.57 2.25
C ASP A 70 -12.82 -10.57 2.54
N PHE A 71 -11.56 -10.96 2.27
CA PHE A 71 -10.42 -10.04 2.32
C PHE A 71 -10.58 -8.89 1.31
N LEU A 72 -10.91 -9.20 0.05
CA LEU A 72 -11.04 -8.20 -1.00
C LEU A 72 -12.17 -7.20 -0.74
N ASP A 73 -13.29 -7.66 -0.20
CA ASP A 73 -14.41 -6.78 0.16
C ASP A 73 -13.96 -5.73 1.20
N HIS A 74 -13.19 -6.14 2.20
CA HIS A 74 -12.62 -5.23 3.20
C HIS A 74 -11.53 -4.32 2.62
N TYR A 75 -10.70 -4.85 1.73
CA TYR A 75 -9.66 -4.11 1.03
C TYR A 75 -10.25 -2.95 0.22
N TYR A 76 -11.28 -3.21 -0.60
CA TYR A 76 -11.92 -2.17 -1.40
C TYR A 76 -12.68 -1.14 -0.54
N ILE A 77 -13.30 -1.57 0.57
CA ILE A 77 -13.89 -0.64 1.53
C ILE A 77 -12.79 0.26 2.11
N GLY A 78 -11.65 -0.31 2.51
CA GLY A 78 -10.50 0.45 2.99
C GLY A 78 -10.01 1.46 1.97
N MET A 79 -9.83 1.06 0.71
CA MET A 79 -9.42 1.97 -0.37
C MET A 79 -10.39 3.15 -0.56
N SER A 80 -11.66 2.99 -0.20
CA SER A 80 -12.69 4.01 -0.42
C SER A 80 -12.45 5.32 0.33
N VAL A 81 -11.64 5.31 1.38
CA VAL A 81 -11.32 6.50 2.18
C VAL A 81 -10.25 7.39 1.54
N LEU A 82 -9.54 6.90 0.51
CA LEU A 82 -8.48 7.60 -0.20
C LEU A 82 -9.08 8.45 -1.33
N LEU A 83 -9.14 9.77 -1.18
CA LEU A 83 -9.78 10.69 -2.11
C LEU A 83 -8.83 11.74 -2.69
N THR A 84 -7.85 12.17 -1.92
CA THR A 84 -6.98 13.30 -2.26
C THR A 84 -5.52 12.87 -2.38
N GLU A 85 -4.72 13.69 -3.05
CA GLU A 85 -3.27 13.48 -3.13
C GLU A 85 -2.62 13.34 -1.74
N ASP A 86 -3.09 14.11 -0.76
CA ASP A 86 -2.59 14.00 0.60
C ASP A 86 -2.96 12.68 1.27
N ASP A 87 -4.12 12.07 0.94
CA ASP A 87 -4.47 10.75 1.47
C ASP A 87 -3.51 9.66 0.96
N PHE A 88 -3.18 9.69 -0.34
CA PHE A 88 -2.20 8.76 -0.91
C PHE A 88 -0.78 9.01 -0.40
N PHE A 89 -0.43 10.27 -0.18
CA PHE A 89 0.83 10.60 0.47
C PHE A 89 0.90 10.04 1.90
N GLU A 90 -0.13 10.26 2.71
CA GLU A 90 -0.17 9.79 4.10
C GLU A 90 -0.15 8.26 4.19
N LEU A 91 -0.88 7.58 3.31
CA LEU A 91 -0.85 6.12 3.20
C LEU A 91 0.58 5.61 2.98
N ALA A 92 1.22 6.07 1.91
CA ALA A 92 2.56 5.61 1.57
C ALA A 92 3.60 6.06 2.59
N TRP A 93 3.48 7.26 3.15
CA TRP A 93 4.39 7.75 4.17
C TRP A 93 4.31 6.93 5.47
N ALA A 94 3.10 6.54 5.90
CA ALA A 94 2.91 5.67 7.06
C ALA A 94 3.59 4.30 6.86
N TYR A 95 3.44 3.72 5.66
CA TYR A 95 4.15 2.49 5.29
C TYR A 95 5.66 2.67 5.36
N PHE A 96 6.23 3.70 4.72
CA PHE A 96 7.69 3.92 4.72
C PHE A 96 8.26 4.15 6.13
N GLN A 97 7.54 4.85 6.99
CA GLN A 97 7.95 5.04 8.37
C GLN A 97 7.99 3.72 9.16
N LYS A 98 7.05 2.82 8.93
CA LYS A 98 7.02 1.49 9.53
C LYS A 98 8.15 0.62 8.98
N ALA A 99 8.27 0.56 7.66
CA ALA A 99 9.31 -0.18 6.95
C ALA A 99 10.73 0.25 7.36
N HIS A 100 10.95 1.55 7.54
CA HIS A 100 12.23 2.08 8.04
C HIS A 100 12.58 1.54 9.43
N LYS A 101 11.62 1.49 10.35
CA LYS A 101 11.82 0.93 11.70
C LYS A 101 12.17 -0.56 11.66
N ASP A 102 11.70 -1.26 10.63
CA ASP A 102 11.99 -2.68 10.42
C ASP A 102 13.30 -2.93 9.66
N GLY A 103 14.06 -1.86 9.32
CA GLY A 103 15.35 -1.92 8.65
C GLY A 103 15.25 -2.12 7.14
N LEU A 104 14.18 -1.64 6.50
CA LEU A 104 14.02 -1.69 5.05
C LEU A 104 14.88 -0.62 4.38
N HIS A 105 15.61 -1.01 3.32
CA HIS A 105 16.45 -0.12 2.50
C HIS A 105 15.97 0.01 1.06
N HIS A 106 15.14 -0.92 0.60
CA HIS A 106 14.57 -0.90 -0.74
C HIS A 106 13.19 -1.52 -0.74
N THR A 107 12.27 -0.93 -1.53
CA THR A 107 10.95 -1.51 -1.74
C THR A 107 10.47 -1.32 -3.17
N GLU A 108 9.78 -2.36 -3.68
CA GLU A 108 9.01 -2.34 -4.92
C GLU A 108 7.52 -2.35 -4.55
N THR A 109 6.92 -1.17 -4.65
CA THR A 109 5.55 -0.92 -4.19
C THR A 109 4.59 -0.98 -5.37
N PHE A 110 3.62 -1.88 -5.28
CA PHE A 110 2.54 -2.03 -6.25
C PHE A 110 1.41 -1.08 -5.89
N PHE A 111 0.72 -0.55 -6.90
CA PHE A 111 -0.48 0.27 -6.69
C PHE A 111 -1.53 -0.02 -7.78
N ASP A 112 -2.79 0.10 -7.41
CA ASP A 112 -3.97 -0.30 -8.20
C ASP A 112 -4.77 0.93 -8.70
N PRO A 113 -4.28 1.72 -9.68
CA PRO A 113 -4.91 2.98 -10.07
C PRO A 113 -6.34 2.80 -10.57
N GLN A 114 -6.67 1.68 -11.23
CA GLN A 114 -8.00 1.43 -11.78
C GLN A 114 -9.08 1.38 -10.70
N GLY A 115 -8.79 0.80 -9.53
CA GLY A 115 -9.71 0.78 -8.39
C GLY A 115 -10.02 2.17 -7.84
N HIS A 116 -9.15 3.15 -8.05
CA HIS A 116 -9.37 4.55 -7.67
C HIS A 116 -10.07 5.33 -8.79
N VAL A 117 -9.62 5.16 -10.04
CA VAL A 117 -10.20 5.86 -11.21
C VAL A 117 -11.66 5.50 -11.40
N GLU A 118 -12.05 4.24 -11.19
CA GLU A 118 -13.45 3.78 -11.25
C GLU A 118 -14.35 4.54 -10.25
N ARG A 119 -13.80 4.93 -9.10
CA ARG A 119 -14.48 5.76 -8.08
C ARG A 119 -14.45 7.27 -8.39
N GLY A 120 -13.89 7.68 -9.52
CA GLY A 120 -13.78 9.08 -9.95
C GLY A 120 -12.54 9.81 -9.41
N ILE A 121 -11.56 9.12 -8.86
CA ILE A 121 -10.29 9.73 -8.42
C ILE A 121 -9.38 9.83 -9.65
N PRO A 122 -8.90 11.03 -10.02
CA PRO A 122 -7.98 11.17 -11.15
C PRO A 122 -6.68 10.38 -10.93
N PHE A 123 -6.15 9.78 -12.00
CA PHE A 123 -4.89 9.05 -11.97
C PHE A 123 -3.74 9.87 -11.37
N ASP A 124 -3.65 11.15 -11.76
CA ASP A 124 -2.60 12.06 -11.26
C ASP A 124 -2.67 12.28 -9.75
N VAL A 125 -3.85 12.26 -9.14
CA VAL A 125 -4.02 12.36 -7.69
C VAL A 125 -3.36 11.18 -6.99
N VAL A 126 -3.53 9.98 -7.52
CA VAL A 126 -2.93 8.76 -6.98
C VAL A 126 -1.41 8.82 -7.10
N ILE A 127 -0.92 8.99 -8.32
CA ILE A 127 0.53 8.91 -8.59
C ILE A 127 1.31 10.04 -7.93
N ASN A 128 0.77 11.26 -7.89
CA ASN A 128 1.44 12.40 -7.25
C ASN A 128 1.60 12.17 -5.74
N GLY A 129 0.55 11.68 -5.06
CA GLY A 129 0.63 11.37 -3.63
C GLY A 129 1.68 10.32 -3.33
N LEU A 130 1.67 9.21 -4.07
CA LEU A 130 2.63 8.12 -3.93
C LEU A 130 4.06 8.59 -4.22
N LYS A 131 4.25 9.35 -5.30
CA LYS A 131 5.57 9.86 -5.69
C LYS A 131 6.15 10.82 -4.66
N ARG A 132 5.34 11.74 -4.13
CA ARG A 132 5.76 12.65 -3.05
C ARG A 132 6.24 11.89 -1.82
N ALA A 133 5.53 10.83 -1.43
CA ALA A 133 5.92 10.00 -0.30
C ALA A 133 7.20 9.22 -0.59
N SER A 134 7.36 8.69 -1.80
CA SER A 134 8.57 8.00 -2.25
C SER A 134 9.79 8.90 -2.21
N ASP A 135 9.69 10.12 -2.76
CA ASP A 135 10.77 11.10 -2.74
C ASP A 135 11.17 11.48 -1.32
N LYS A 136 10.19 11.64 -0.45
CA LYS A 136 10.43 11.93 0.96
C LYS A 136 11.09 10.74 1.68
N ALA A 137 10.68 9.51 1.38
CA ALA A 137 11.27 8.30 1.96
C ALA A 137 12.74 8.14 1.55
N GLU A 138 13.07 8.41 0.30
CA GLU A 138 14.45 8.41 -0.16
C GLU A 138 15.29 9.50 0.53
N ALA A 139 14.76 10.72 0.60
CA ALA A 139 15.48 11.86 1.17
C ALA A 139 15.66 11.79 2.69
N GLU A 140 14.65 11.35 3.44
CA GLU A 140 14.64 11.42 4.91
C GLU A 140 14.92 10.08 5.59
N LEU A 141 14.58 8.95 4.94
CA LEU A 141 14.70 7.61 5.51
C LEU A 141 15.76 6.76 4.81
N GLY A 142 16.26 7.19 3.65
CA GLY A 142 17.24 6.44 2.87
C GLY A 142 16.66 5.16 2.24
N ILE A 143 15.35 5.07 2.06
CA ILE A 143 14.67 3.94 1.42
C ILE A 143 14.54 4.24 -0.07
N SER A 144 15.22 3.47 -0.92
CA SER A 144 14.98 3.54 -2.36
C SER A 144 13.66 2.85 -2.72
N THR A 145 12.89 3.46 -3.63
CA THR A 145 11.55 2.98 -3.97
C THR A 145 11.38 2.76 -5.46
N LYS A 146 10.58 1.78 -5.82
CA LYS A 146 10.08 1.57 -7.17
C LYS A 146 8.55 1.50 -7.12
N LEU A 147 7.88 2.32 -7.94
CA LEU A 147 6.44 2.23 -8.10
C LEU A 147 6.11 1.33 -9.29
N ILE A 148 5.32 0.29 -9.05
CA ILE A 148 4.90 -0.69 -10.04
C ILE A 148 3.39 -0.58 -10.19
N MET A 149 2.95 -0.22 -11.40
CA MET A 149 1.54 -0.07 -11.68
C MET A 149 0.88 -1.41 -11.97
N CYS A 150 -0.23 -1.68 -11.31
CA CYS A 150 -1.05 -2.85 -11.54
C CYS A 150 -2.17 -2.60 -12.53
N LEU A 151 -2.46 -3.62 -13.35
CA LEU A 151 -3.64 -3.68 -14.21
C LEU A 151 -4.56 -4.80 -13.74
N LEU A 152 -5.83 -4.46 -13.48
CA LEU A 152 -6.84 -5.40 -13.00
C LEU A 152 -7.36 -6.26 -14.17
N ARG A 153 -6.99 -7.53 -14.19
CA ARG A 153 -7.26 -8.46 -15.32
C ARG A 153 -8.74 -8.81 -15.51
N HIS A 154 -9.58 -8.55 -14.53
CA HIS A 154 -11.02 -8.76 -14.65
C HIS A 154 -11.74 -7.60 -15.38
N LEU A 155 -11.06 -6.47 -15.56
CA LEU A 155 -11.61 -5.34 -16.31
C LEU A 155 -11.50 -5.55 -17.82
N PRO A 156 -12.34 -4.85 -18.62
CA PRO A 156 -12.25 -4.90 -20.07
C PRO A 156 -10.86 -4.51 -20.59
N PRO A 157 -10.32 -5.16 -21.62
CA PRO A 157 -9.00 -4.82 -22.17
C PRO A 157 -8.85 -3.35 -22.57
N LYS A 158 -9.95 -2.71 -22.98
CA LYS A 158 -9.95 -1.28 -23.32
C LYS A 158 -9.57 -0.42 -22.11
N ASP A 159 -10.11 -0.72 -20.95
CA ASP A 159 -9.86 0.05 -19.72
C ASP A 159 -8.40 -0.08 -19.26
N CYS A 160 -7.81 -1.26 -19.47
CA CYS A 160 -6.36 -1.47 -19.27
C CYS A 160 -5.52 -0.62 -20.22
N LEU A 161 -5.90 -0.58 -21.54
CA LEU A 161 -5.18 0.24 -22.51
C LEU A 161 -5.32 1.73 -22.21
N ASP A 162 -6.50 2.19 -21.85
CA ASP A 162 -6.74 3.60 -21.48
C ASP A 162 -5.90 3.98 -20.23
N THR A 163 -5.78 3.07 -19.26
CA THR A 163 -4.92 3.25 -18.08
C THR A 163 -3.44 3.34 -18.47
N ILE A 164 -2.96 2.47 -19.36
CA ILE A 164 -1.58 2.51 -19.87
C ILE A 164 -1.31 3.84 -20.59
N HIS A 165 -2.22 4.29 -21.45
CA HIS A 165 -2.06 5.57 -22.14
C HIS A 165 -1.97 6.73 -21.15
N THR A 166 -2.81 6.73 -20.11
CA THR A 166 -2.77 7.74 -19.05
C THR A 166 -1.45 7.71 -18.27
N ALA A 167 -0.91 6.51 -18.03
CA ALA A 167 0.31 6.31 -17.27
C ALA A 167 1.60 6.62 -18.07
N THR A 168 1.54 6.65 -19.42
CA THR A 168 2.70 6.79 -20.29
C THR A 168 3.63 7.96 -19.92
N PRO A 169 3.14 9.19 -19.64
CA PRO A 169 4.02 10.30 -19.23
C PRO A 169 4.79 10.03 -17.94
N HIS A 170 4.20 9.26 -17.02
CA HIS A 170 4.82 8.93 -15.74
C HIS A 170 5.92 7.85 -15.88
N PHE A 171 5.83 6.98 -16.90
CA PHE A 171 6.92 6.10 -17.30
C PHE A 171 8.08 6.86 -17.91
N GLU A 172 7.78 7.78 -18.83
CA GLU A 172 8.79 8.60 -19.50
C GLU A 172 9.56 9.47 -18.48
N ASN A 173 8.90 9.92 -17.43
CA ASN A 173 9.49 10.69 -16.33
C ASN A 173 10.17 9.81 -15.26
N GLY A 174 10.10 8.49 -15.37
CA GLY A 174 10.68 7.56 -14.40
C GLY A 174 9.94 7.49 -13.04
N TRP A 175 8.69 7.89 -12.98
CA TRP A 175 7.87 7.79 -11.76
C TRP A 175 7.28 6.39 -11.59
N ILE A 176 6.87 5.78 -12.70
CA ILE A 176 6.43 4.38 -12.75
C ILE A 176 7.55 3.57 -13.40
N HIS A 177 7.93 2.46 -12.78
CA HIS A 177 9.09 1.68 -13.19
C HIS A 177 8.71 0.41 -13.95
N GLU A 178 7.54 -0.14 -13.67
CA GLU A 178 7.04 -1.37 -14.29
C GLU A 178 5.52 -1.38 -14.31
N ILE A 179 4.95 -2.15 -15.24
CA ILE A 179 3.52 -2.51 -15.26
C ILE A 179 3.41 -4.02 -15.12
N ILE A 180 2.56 -4.45 -14.21
CA ILE A 180 2.16 -5.86 -14.14
C ILE A 180 0.64 -5.98 -14.31
N SER A 181 0.20 -7.16 -14.72
CA SER A 181 -1.22 -7.51 -14.69
C SER A 181 -1.47 -8.61 -13.68
N HIS A 182 -2.41 -8.40 -12.77
CA HIS A 182 -2.78 -9.41 -11.80
C HIS A 182 -4.30 -9.57 -11.68
N LEU A 183 -4.74 -10.70 -11.18
CA LEU A 183 -6.11 -10.96 -10.79
C LEU A 183 -6.20 -10.68 -9.28
N LEU A 184 -6.89 -9.61 -8.93
CA LEU A 184 -7.58 -9.55 -7.64
C LEU A 184 -8.92 -10.28 -7.87
N VAL A 185 -8.97 -11.57 -7.64
CA VAL A 185 -10.19 -12.40 -7.75
C VAL A 185 -10.51 -12.91 -6.38
#